data_9bde9991bda0e1c1e9bc3339db48dd74
#
_entry.id   9bde9991bda0e1c1e9bc3339db48dd74
#
_cell.length_a   1.000
_cell.length_b   1.000
_cell.length_c   1.000
_cell.angle_alpha   90.00
_cell.angle_beta   90.00
_cell.angle_gamma   90.00
#
_symmetry.space_group_name_H-M   'P 1'
#
loop_
_entity.id
_entity.type
_entity.pdbx_description
1 polymer ?
#
loop_
_entity_poly.entity_id
_entity_poly.type
_entity_poly.pdbx_seq_one_letter_code
_entity_poly.pdbx_strand_id
1 'polypeptide(L)'
;LAHFLLNQGVLPMGESLIEQLAQRHICPEDIDYVLLTHLHSDHASGLRQLKGARHILVSEEEWQDTKKHSERYVTSMWKGVDIETFAFAETGQGPVGRSFDLFGDGSVEMIQIPGHTSGLAAVKITHGGKFVLLFADGGYAEKSWKEMIPPGTALDEQQAYRSLQWIHDMSRKEDCLES
;
A
#
# COMPACT_ATOMS: atom_id res chain seq x y z
N LEU A 1 20.39 -9.43 8.34
CA LEU A 1 21.61 -8.82 7.76
C LEU A 1 21.41 -8.38 6.31
N ALA A 2 20.75 -9.23 5.47
CA ALA A 2 20.50 -8.92 4.06
C ALA A 2 19.66 -7.64 3.88
N HIS A 3 18.58 -7.47 4.62
CA HIS A 3 17.74 -6.25 4.58
C HIS A 3 18.54 -4.97 4.93
N PHE A 4 19.43 -5.05 5.91
CA PHE A 4 20.29 -3.91 6.28
C PHE A 4 21.27 -3.52 5.18
N LEU A 5 21.76 -4.48 4.42
CA LEU A 5 22.69 -4.22 3.32
C LEU A 5 22.00 -3.68 2.07
N LEU A 6 20.72 -4.03 1.85
CA LEU A 6 19.95 -3.62 0.67
C LEU A 6 19.20 -2.29 0.89
N ASN A 7 18.81 -1.98 2.14
CA ASN A 7 17.99 -0.83 2.48
C ASN A 7 18.76 0.13 3.39
N GLN A 8 19.79 0.79 2.86
CA GLN A 8 20.50 1.85 3.57
C GLN A 8 19.92 3.21 3.14
N GLY A 9 19.04 3.74 3.97
CA GLY A 9 18.51 5.09 3.83
C GLY A 9 19.05 6.02 4.91
N VAL A 10 19.25 7.28 4.58
CA VAL A 10 19.49 8.35 5.54
C VAL A 10 18.21 9.16 5.65
N LEU A 11 17.63 9.19 6.85
CA LEU A 11 16.46 10.00 7.13
C LEU A 11 16.92 11.26 7.87
N PRO A 12 16.87 12.46 7.26
CA PRO A 12 17.21 13.70 7.94
C PRO A 12 16.29 13.96 9.14
N MET A 13 16.78 14.69 10.13
CA MET A 13 15.94 15.11 11.28
C MET A 13 14.77 15.98 10.78
N GLY A 14 13.59 15.74 11.32
CA GLY A 14 12.35 16.44 10.94
C GLY A 14 11.62 15.82 9.74
N GLU A 15 12.19 14.77 9.12
CA GLU A 15 11.61 14.17 7.91
C GLU A 15 10.95 12.80 8.12
N SER A 16 11.01 12.26 9.34
CA SER A 16 10.25 11.05 9.65
C SER A 16 8.74 11.32 9.61
N LEU A 17 7.95 10.29 9.32
CA LEU A 17 6.49 10.39 9.28
C LEU A 17 5.92 11.04 10.53
N ILE A 18 6.39 10.62 11.71
CA ILE A 18 5.89 11.17 12.99
C ILE A 18 6.27 12.64 13.19
N GLU A 19 7.46 13.05 12.76
CA GLU A 19 7.88 14.44 12.84
C GLU A 19 7.08 15.32 11.87
N GLN A 20 6.78 14.83 10.68
CA GLN A 20 5.94 15.54 9.72
C GLN A 20 4.48 15.65 10.17
N LEU A 21 3.94 14.62 10.82
CA LEU A 21 2.62 14.68 11.45
C LEU A 21 2.60 15.71 12.58
N ALA A 22 3.62 15.69 13.45
CA ALA A 22 3.75 16.67 14.55
C ALA A 22 3.84 18.13 14.05
N GLN A 23 4.54 18.38 12.95
CA GLN A 23 4.59 19.71 12.29
C GLN A 23 3.20 20.17 11.84
N ARG A 24 2.29 19.25 11.57
CA ARG A 24 0.88 19.52 11.21
C ARG A 24 -0.07 19.46 12.39
N HIS A 25 0.47 19.36 13.61
CA HIS A 25 -0.29 19.20 14.87
C HIS A 25 -1.19 17.96 14.88
N ILE A 26 -0.75 16.87 14.22
CA ILE A 26 -1.45 15.59 14.20
C ILE A 26 -0.69 14.61 15.09
N CYS A 27 -1.37 14.06 16.08
CA CYS A 27 -0.88 12.95 16.89
C CYS A 27 -1.35 11.60 16.32
N PRO A 28 -0.67 10.49 16.58
CA PRO A 28 -1.14 9.16 16.15
C PRO A 28 -2.58 8.85 16.60
N GLU A 29 -2.97 9.32 17.76
CA GLU A 29 -4.30 9.15 18.36
C GLU A 29 -5.41 9.92 17.62
N ASP A 30 -5.04 10.92 16.80
CA ASP A 30 -5.97 11.67 15.95
C ASP A 30 -6.28 10.94 14.63
N ILE A 31 -5.57 9.84 14.34
CA ILE A 31 -5.71 9.08 13.10
C ILE A 31 -6.75 7.98 13.31
N ASP A 32 -7.83 8.05 12.55
CA ASP A 32 -8.86 6.99 12.58
C ASP A 32 -8.41 5.73 11.83
N TYR A 33 -7.78 5.88 10.65
CA TYR A 33 -7.39 4.74 9.82
C TYR A 33 -5.96 4.89 9.28
N VAL A 34 -5.16 3.83 9.44
CA VAL A 34 -3.91 3.61 8.72
C VAL A 34 -4.16 2.44 7.75
N LEU A 35 -4.08 2.71 6.46
CA LEU A 35 -4.28 1.72 5.41
C LEU A 35 -2.91 1.30 4.88
N LEU A 36 -2.54 0.04 5.10
CA LEU A 36 -1.27 -0.51 4.62
C LEU A 36 -1.47 -1.15 3.25
N THR A 37 -0.75 -0.66 2.26
CA THR A 37 -0.76 -1.24 0.91
C THR A 37 -0.14 -2.62 0.93
N HIS A 38 0.99 -2.78 1.65
CA HIS A 38 1.69 -4.03 1.93
C HIS A 38 2.69 -3.85 3.08
N LEU A 39 3.40 -4.92 3.48
CA LEU A 39 4.22 -4.96 4.69
C LEU A 39 5.72 -5.09 4.44
N HIS A 40 6.23 -4.70 3.27
CA HIS A 40 7.67 -4.59 3.09
C HIS A 40 8.28 -3.49 3.99
N SER A 41 9.58 -3.56 4.22
CA SER A 41 10.27 -2.77 5.23
C SER A 41 10.15 -1.25 5.04
N ASP A 42 10.16 -0.77 3.84
CA ASP A 42 10.05 0.64 3.46
C ASP A 42 8.62 1.19 3.65
N HIS A 43 7.60 0.33 3.62
CA HIS A 43 6.20 0.69 3.88
C HIS A 43 5.78 0.49 5.33
N ALA A 44 6.46 -0.38 6.09
CA ALA A 44 6.12 -0.71 7.47
C ALA A 44 7.06 -0.10 8.53
N SER A 45 8.17 0.55 8.13
CA SER A 45 9.21 1.02 9.06
C SER A 45 8.72 2.04 10.09
N GLY A 46 7.73 2.87 9.75
CA GLY A 46 7.13 3.87 10.65
C GLY A 46 5.97 3.35 11.49
N LEU A 47 5.48 2.14 11.27
CA LEU A 47 4.19 1.67 11.78
C LEU A 47 4.11 1.63 13.31
N ARG A 48 5.21 1.28 14.00
CA ARG A 48 5.25 1.29 15.48
C ARG A 48 5.02 2.67 16.09
N GLN A 49 5.30 3.73 15.37
CA GLN A 49 5.07 5.10 15.80
C GLN A 49 3.60 5.52 15.67
N LEU A 50 2.84 4.78 14.83
CA LEU A 50 1.41 4.99 14.58
C LEU A 50 0.50 4.06 15.40
N LYS A 51 1.05 3.34 16.39
CA LYS A 51 0.29 2.37 17.21
C LYS A 51 -0.88 2.98 18.01
N GLY A 52 -0.96 4.32 18.12
CA GLY A 52 -2.05 5.06 18.72
C GLY A 52 -3.24 5.31 17.79
N ALA A 53 -3.10 5.04 16.49
CA ALA A 53 -4.20 5.13 15.54
C ALA A 53 -5.32 4.15 15.89
N ARG A 54 -6.58 4.53 15.58
CA ARG A 54 -7.76 3.75 15.97
C ARG A 54 -7.84 2.41 15.25
N HIS A 55 -7.55 2.40 13.94
CA HIS A 55 -7.56 1.21 13.10
C HIS A 55 -6.29 1.17 12.23
N ILE A 56 -5.61 0.03 12.20
CA ILE A 56 -4.46 -0.21 11.32
C ILE A 56 -4.78 -1.45 10.50
N LEU A 57 -5.04 -1.26 9.20
CA LEU A 57 -5.61 -2.26 8.32
C LEU A 57 -4.62 -2.74 7.27
N VAL A 58 -4.60 -4.05 7.04
CA VAL A 58 -3.88 -4.70 5.93
C VAL A 58 -4.76 -5.82 5.34
N SER A 59 -4.55 -6.19 4.08
CA SER A 59 -5.29 -7.31 3.50
C SER A 59 -4.93 -8.65 4.14
N GLU A 60 -5.87 -9.58 4.21
CA GLU A 60 -5.63 -10.96 4.69
C GLU A 60 -4.55 -11.65 3.86
N GLU A 61 -4.55 -11.44 2.55
CA GLU A 61 -3.58 -12.01 1.62
C GLU A 61 -2.16 -11.52 1.94
N GLU A 62 -1.98 -10.23 2.24
CA GLU A 62 -0.69 -9.68 2.64
C GLU A 62 -0.25 -10.24 4.00
N TRP A 63 -1.17 -10.31 4.95
CA TRP A 63 -0.89 -10.90 6.25
C TRP A 63 -0.48 -12.37 6.17
N GLN A 64 -1.06 -13.15 5.24
CA GLN A 64 -0.65 -14.52 4.98
C GLN A 64 0.72 -14.60 4.29
N ASP A 65 1.02 -13.67 3.39
CA ASP A 65 2.33 -13.61 2.74
C ASP A 65 3.49 -13.43 3.74
N THR A 66 3.30 -12.67 4.81
CA THR A 66 4.33 -12.52 5.86
C THR A 66 4.73 -13.86 6.49
N LYS A 67 3.86 -14.87 6.47
CA LYS A 67 4.10 -16.21 6.98
C LYS A 67 4.69 -17.14 5.92
N LYS A 68 4.22 -17.04 4.68
CA LYS A 68 4.63 -17.90 3.56
C LYS A 68 6.01 -17.51 3.01
N HIS A 69 6.30 -16.21 2.98
CA HIS A 69 7.49 -15.61 2.39
C HIS A 69 8.22 -14.74 3.43
N SER A 70 8.41 -15.31 4.65
CA SER A 70 8.93 -14.58 5.81
C SER A 70 10.31 -13.93 5.58
N GLU A 71 11.08 -14.41 4.61
CA GLU A 71 12.36 -13.84 4.19
C GLU A 71 12.24 -12.44 3.55
N ARG A 72 11.05 -12.08 3.07
CA ARG A 72 10.76 -10.78 2.46
C ARG A 72 10.34 -9.72 3.47
N TYR A 73 10.05 -10.10 4.72
CA TYR A 73 9.42 -9.25 5.73
C TYR A 73 10.27 -9.08 6.98
N VAL A 74 10.25 -7.87 7.54
CA VAL A 74 10.93 -7.54 8.80
C VAL A 74 9.88 -7.37 9.90
N THR A 75 9.43 -8.47 10.48
CA THR A 75 8.31 -8.52 11.44
C THR A 75 8.50 -7.68 12.70
N SER A 76 9.75 -7.32 13.05
CA SER A 76 10.03 -6.40 14.16
C SER A 76 9.48 -4.98 13.92
N MET A 77 9.18 -4.60 12.67
CA MET A 77 8.68 -3.26 12.34
C MET A 77 7.26 -3.02 12.83
N TRP A 78 6.47 -4.08 13.00
CA TRP A 78 5.11 -3.97 13.55
C TRP A 78 4.94 -4.74 14.87
N LYS A 79 6.05 -5.11 15.53
CA LYS A 79 5.94 -5.79 16.82
C LYS A 79 5.24 -4.90 17.86
N GLY A 80 4.14 -5.41 18.43
CA GLY A 80 3.34 -4.69 19.44
C GLY A 80 2.39 -3.65 18.83
N VAL A 81 2.15 -3.69 17.53
CA VAL A 81 1.09 -2.96 16.83
C VAL A 81 -0.10 -3.90 16.67
N ASP A 82 -1.28 -3.41 16.98
CA ASP A 82 -2.55 -4.12 16.73
C ASP A 82 -2.94 -3.90 15.27
N ILE A 83 -2.74 -4.91 14.44
CA ILE A 83 -3.06 -4.87 13.00
C ILE A 83 -4.30 -5.70 12.77
N GLU A 84 -5.32 -5.06 12.23
CA GLU A 84 -6.54 -5.69 11.78
C GLU A 84 -6.42 -6.14 10.31
N THR A 85 -7.06 -7.22 9.95
CA THR A 85 -7.10 -7.69 8.57
C THR A 85 -8.47 -7.49 7.95
N PHE A 86 -8.49 -7.18 6.64
CA PHE A 86 -9.71 -7.16 5.83
C PHE A 86 -9.60 -8.15 4.67
N ALA A 87 -10.73 -8.69 4.23
CA ALA A 87 -10.83 -9.56 3.06
C ALA A 87 -11.27 -8.75 1.84
N PHE A 88 -10.65 -8.99 0.69
CA PHE A 88 -11.16 -8.47 -0.58
C PHE A 88 -12.42 -9.24 -1.01
N ALA A 89 -13.44 -8.51 -1.44
CA ALA A 89 -14.65 -9.05 -2.04
C ALA A 89 -14.57 -9.04 -3.58
N GLU A 90 -15.33 -9.90 -4.23
CA GLU A 90 -15.51 -9.93 -5.69
C GLU A 90 -16.39 -8.74 -6.12
N THR A 91 -15.78 -7.65 -6.54
CA THR A 91 -16.45 -6.39 -6.91
C THR A 91 -16.38 -6.10 -8.41
N GLY A 92 -15.54 -6.83 -9.13
CA GLY A 92 -15.20 -6.56 -10.52
C GLY A 92 -14.17 -5.44 -10.70
N GLN A 93 -13.65 -4.85 -9.62
CA GLN A 93 -12.65 -3.78 -9.67
C GLN A 93 -11.22 -4.34 -9.62
N GLY A 94 -10.30 -3.65 -10.29
CA GLY A 94 -8.89 -4.02 -10.31
C GLY A 94 -8.55 -5.11 -11.33
N PRO A 95 -7.25 -5.47 -11.43
CA PRO A 95 -6.76 -6.45 -12.40
C PRO A 95 -7.24 -7.88 -12.12
N VAL A 96 -7.71 -8.15 -10.90
CA VAL A 96 -8.21 -9.46 -10.45
C VAL A 96 -9.69 -9.41 -10.01
N GLY A 97 -10.37 -8.27 -10.21
CA GLY A 97 -11.79 -8.11 -9.91
C GLY A 97 -12.14 -8.03 -8.43
N ARG A 98 -11.16 -7.70 -7.55
CA ARG A 98 -11.36 -7.76 -6.09
C ARG A 98 -10.98 -6.45 -5.41
N SER A 99 -11.83 -5.97 -4.51
CA SER A 99 -11.59 -4.76 -3.71
C SER A 99 -12.27 -4.85 -2.34
N PHE A 100 -11.88 -3.91 -1.48
CA PHE A 100 -12.49 -3.65 -0.17
C PHE A 100 -12.87 -2.18 -0.11
N ASP A 101 -14.16 -1.89 0.12
CA ASP A 101 -14.67 -0.54 0.32
C ASP A 101 -14.69 -0.22 1.82
N LEU A 102 -13.85 0.73 2.23
CA LEU A 102 -13.63 1.02 3.65
C LEU A 102 -14.91 1.50 4.37
N PHE A 103 -15.69 2.33 3.70
CA PHE A 103 -16.89 2.95 4.26
C PHE A 103 -18.21 2.42 3.66
N GLY A 104 -18.13 1.58 2.63
CA GLY A 104 -19.30 1.04 1.93
C GLY A 104 -20.00 2.06 1.02
N ASP A 105 -19.35 3.18 0.72
CA ASP A 105 -19.89 4.28 -0.10
C ASP A 105 -19.08 4.60 -1.35
N GLY A 106 -17.99 3.84 -1.59
CA GLY A 106 -17.08 3.99 -2.72
C GLY A 106 -16.12 5.17 -2.60
N SER A 107 -16.09 5.87 -1.46
CA SER A 107 -15.20 7.03 -1.27
C SER A 107 -13.74 6.63 -1.07
N VAL A 108 -13.49 5.51 -0.38
CA VAL A 108 -12.14 4.95 -0.16
C VAL A 108 -12.16 3.45 -0.40
N GLU A 109 -11.50 3.02 -1.46
CA GLU A 109 -11.44 1.61 -1.86
C GLU A 109 -10.00 1.10 -1.86
N MET A 110 -9.76 -0.05 -1.24
CA MET A 110 -8.53 -0.82 -1.34
C MET A 110 -8.71 -1.84 -2.48
N ILE A 111 -8.00 -1.69 -3.58
CA ILE A 111 -8.13 -2.53 -4.79
C ILE A 111 -6.95 -3.49 -4.85
N GLN A 112 -7.21 -4.79 -4.95
CA GLN A 112 -6.14 -5.78 -5.02
C GLN A 112 -5.39 -5.68 -6.34
N ILE A 113 -4.07 -5.42 -6.27
CA ILE A 113 -3.14 -5.33 -7.41
C ILE A 113 -1.96 -6.27 -7.18
N PRO A 114 -2.20 -7.61 -7.21
CA PRO A 114 -1.18 -8.58 -6.81
C PRO A 114 -0.02 -8.65 -7.80
N GLY A 115 1.10 -9.20 -7.32
CA GLY A 115 2.29 -9.46 -8.12
C GLY A 115 3.57 -9.09 -7.40
N HIS A 116 3.73 -7.85 -6.93
CA HIS A 116 4.83 -7.48 -6.05
C HIS A 116 4.74 -8.27 -4.72
N THR A 117 3.58 -8.27 -4.09
CA THR A 117 3.14 -9.24 -3.09
C THR A 117 1.77 -9.80 -3.46
N SER A 118 1.28 -10.86 -2.80
CA SER A 118 -0.05 -11.42 -3.07
C SER A 118 -1.17 -10.48 -2.62
N GLY A 119 -0.93 -9.71 -1.57
CA GLY A 119 -1.90 -8.84 -0.92
C GLY A 119 -1.72 -7.35 -1.21
N LEU A 120 -0.80 -6.97 -2.12
CA LEU A 120 -0.59 -5.56 -2.46
C LEU A 120 -1.91 -4.92 -2.88
N ALA A 121 -2.21 -3.77 -2.28
CA ALA A 121 -3.40 -2.99 -2.56
C ALA A 121 -3.06 -1.59 -3.10
N ALA A 122 -3.78 -1.15 -4.11
CA ALA A 122 -3.89 0.26 -4.44
C ALA A 122 -5.02 0.89 -3.62
N VAL A 123 -4.84 2.14 -3.20
CA VAL A 123 -5.89 2.93 -2.55
C VAL A 123 -6.45 3.92 -3.56
N LYS A 124 -7.74 3.79 -3.85
CA LYS A 124 -8.49 4.73 -4.70
C LYS A 124 -9.36 5.60 -3.80
N ILE A 125 -9.16 6.91 -3.87
CA ILE A 125 -9.96 7.90 -3.13
C ILE A 125 -10.81 8.67 -4.12
N THR A 126 -12.13 8.59 -3.99
CA THR A 126 -13.11 9.17 -4.91
C THR A 126 -13.87 10.31 -4.26
N HIS A 127 -13.96 11.46 -4.94
CA HIS A 127 -14.79 12.58 -4.53
C HIS A 127 -15.29 13.37 -5.75
N GLY A 128 -16.57 13.72 -5.78
CA GLY A 128 -17.17 14.54 -6.85
C GLY A 128 -17.02 13.96 -8.26
N GLY A 129 -17.04 12.64 -8.40
CA GLY A 129 -16.87 11.92 -9.67
C GLY A 129 -15.44 11.88 -10.21
N LYS A 130 -14.45 12.30 -9.42
CA LYS A 130 -13.02 12.22 -9.71
C LYS A 130 -12.31 11.36 -8.66
N PHE A 131 -11.12 10.84 -8.97
CA PHE A 131 -10.36 10.03 -8.04
C PHE A 131 -8.85 10.29 -8.08
N VAL A 132 -8.19 9.94 -6.98
CA VAL A 132 -6.74 9.79 -6.86
C VAL A 132 -6.44 8.31 -6.66
N LEU A 133 -5.37 7.80 -7.27
CA LEU A 133 -4.95 6.42 -7.18
C LEU A 133 -3.53 6.31 -6.59
N LEU A 134 -3.41 5.76 -5.40
CA LEU A 134 -2.14 5.48 -4.71
C LEU A 134 -1.86 3.99 -4.81
N PHE A 135 -0.85 3.55 -5.56
CA PHE A 135 -0.63 2.14 -5.87
C PHE A 135 0.74 1.59 -5.39
N ALA A 136 1.49 2.39 -4.62
CA ALA A 136 2.75 1.96 -3.99
C ALA A 136 3.65 1.16 -4.95
N ASP A 137 4.06 -0.06 -4.58
CA ASP A 137 4.96 -0.90 -5.35
C ASP A 137 4.30 -1.68 -6.50
N GLY A 138 3.12 -1.23 -6.92
CA GLY A 138 2.57 -1.57 -8.24
C GLY A 138 3.39 -0.96 -9.37
N GLY A 139 4.15 0.13 -9.07
CA GLY A 139 5.10 0.76 -9.98
C GLY A 139 5.89 1.85 -9.26
N TYR A 140 7.21 1.86 -9.36
CA TYR A 140 8.10 2.70 -8.57
C TYR A 140 8.21 4.16 -9.04
N ALA A 141 7.82 4.46 -10.26
CA ALA A 141 7.88 5.79 -10.84
C ALA A 141 6.93 5.90 -12.03
N GLU A 142 6.60 7.12 -12.44
CA GLU A 142 5.75 7.40 -13.60
C GLU A 142 6.19 6.61 -14.86
N LYS A 143 7.49 6.44 -15.03
CA LYS A 143 8.07 5.63 -16.10
C LYS A 143 7.63 4.16 -16.04
N SER A 144 7.40 3.61 -14.84
CA SER A 144 7.01 2.20 -14.67
C SER A 144 5.73 1.89 -15.43
N TRP A 145 4.66 2.64 -15.21
CA TRP A 145 3.39 2.36 -15.90
C TRP A 145 3.28 2.98 -17.29
N LYS A 146 4.04 4.05 -17.60
CA LYS A 146 4.09 4.58 -18.97
C LYS A 146 4.86 3.68 -19.93
N GLU A 147 5.93 3.05 -19.50
CA GLU A 147 6.78 2.16 -20.32
C GLU A 147 6.57 0.67 -19.99
N MET A 148 5.60 0.35 -19.14
CA MET A 148 5.27 -1.03 -18.72
C MET A 148 6.48 -1.78 -18.13
N ILE A 149 7.18 -1.14 -17.20
CA ILE A 149 8.34 -1.71 -16.49
C ILE A 149 7.84 -2.24 -15.13
N PRO A 150 7.68 -3.57 -14.95
CA PRO A 150 7.21 -4.13 -13.69
C PRO A 150 8.24 -3.96 -12.56
N PRO A 151 7.82 -4.03 -11.28
CA PRO A 151 8.73 -3.97 -10.15
C PRO A 151 9.71 -5.16 -10.16
N GLY A 152 11.00 -4.88 -9.92
CA GLY A 152 12.09 -5.86 -10.04
C GLY A 152 12.12 -6.95 -8.95
N THR A 153 11.30 -6.85 -7.91
CA THR A 153 11.22 -7.80 -6.78
C THR A 153 9.84 -8.44 -6.68
N ALA A 154 9.15 -8.62 -7.80
CA ALA A 154 7.82 -9.21 -7.81
C ALA A 154 7.85 -10.68 -7.35
N LEU A 155 6.84 -11.07 -6.57
CA LEU A 155 6.58 -12.46 -6.19
C LEU A 155 6.03 -13.25 -7.41
N ASP A 156 5.22 -12.59 -8.22
CA ASP A 156 4.65 -13.11 -9.47
C ASP A 156 4.72 -12.02 -10.54
N GLU A 157 5.66 -12.18 -11.48
CA GLU A 157 5.90 -11.19 -12.55
C GLU A 157 4.71 -11.04 -13.50
N GLN A 158 3.96 -12.11 -13.75
CA GLN A 158 2.80 -12.05 -14.65
C GLN A 158 1.65 -11.28 -14.00
N GLN A 159 1.40 -11.50 -12.71
CA GLN A 159 0.42 -10.72 -11.98
C GLN A 159 0.86 -9.26 -11.84
N ALA A 160 2.14 -9.00 -11.52
CA ALA A 160 2.69 -7.66 -11.44
C ALA A 160 2.50 -6.89 -12.76
N TYR A 161 2.72 -7.54 -13.91
CA TYR A 161 2.48 -6.94 -15.22
C TYR A 161 1.01 -6.61 -15.46
N ARG A 162 0.08 -7.51 -15.09
CA ARG A 162 -1.38 -7.24 -15.18
C ARG A 162 -1.80 -6.09 -14.28
N SER A 163 -1.26 -6.04 -13.08
CA SER A 163 -1.50 -4.94 -12.14
C SER A 163 -0.99 -3.60 -12.68
N LEU A 164 0.20 -3.60 -13.26
CA LEU A 164 0.78 -2.43 -13.90
C LEU A 164 -0.03 -1.97 -15.11
N GLN A 165 -0.53 -2.90 -15.94
CA GLN A 165 -1.43 -2.58 -17.05
C GLN A 165 -2.72 -1.90 -16.55
N TRP A 166 -3.31 -2.42 -15.49
CA TRP A 166 -4.48 -1.81 -14.88
C TRP A 166 -4.19 -0.40 -14.34
N ILE A 167 -3.02 -0.19 -13.68
CA ILE A 167 -2.59 1.14 -13.22
C ILE A 167 -2.45 2.09 -14.40
N HIS A 168 -1.78 1.66 -15.49
CA HIS A 168 -1.65 2.45 -16.71
C HIS A 168 -3.02 2.87 -17.27
N ASP A 169 -3.97 1.94 -17.34
CA ASP A 169 -5.30 2.23 -17.89
C ASP A 169 -6.09 3.18 -16.97
N MET A 170 -5.95 3.01 -15.65
CA MET A 170 -6.58 3.90 -14.66
C MET A 170 -5.99 5.31 -14.69
N SER A 171 -4.67 5.45 -14.82
CA SER A 171 -3.97 6.75 -14.85
C SER A 171 -4.36 7.62 -16.06
N ARG A 172 -4.94 7.01 -17.10
CA ARG A 172 -5.36 7.70 -18.33
C ARG A 172 -6.83 8.07 -18.39
N LYS A 173 -7.59 7.73 -17.34
CA LYS A 173 -9.00 8.11 -17.28
C LYS A 173 -9.13 9.61 -17.04
N GLU A 174 -10.12 10.22 -17.68
CA GLU A 174 -10.38 11.68 -17.57
C GLU A 174 -10.75 12.12 -16.14
N ASP A 175 -11.27 11.18 -15.35
CA ASP A 175 -11.65 11.39 -13.95
C ASP A 175 -10.51 11.07 -12.96
N CYS A 176 -9.34 10.61 -13.44
CA CYS A 176 -8.13 10.45 -12.62
C CYS A 176 -7.44 11.82 -12.46
N LEU A 177 -7.33 12.29 -11.21
CA LEU A 177 -6.64 13.54 -10.89
C LEU A 177 -5.14 13.34 -10.74
N GLU A 178 -4.74 12.21 -10.13
CA GLU A 178 -3.36 11.89 -9.80
C GLU A 178 -3.21 10.38 -9.64
N SER A 179 -2.05 9.86 -10.09
CA SER A 179 -1.67 8.46 -9.96
C SER A 179 -0.16 8.29 -9.87
#